data_26fb56620db365e6ac83e0b114f6f592
#
_entry.id   26fb56620db365e6ac83e0b114f6f592
#
_cell.length_a   1.000
_cell.length_b   1.000
_cell.length_c   1.000
_cell.angle_alpha   90.00
_cell.angle_beta   90.00
_cell.angle_gamma   90.00
#
_symmetry.space_group_name_H-M   'P 1'
#
loop_
_entity.id
_entity.type
_entity.pdbx_description
1 polymer ?
#
loop_
_entity_poly.entity_id
_entity_poly.type
_entity_poly.pdbx_seq_one_letter_code
_entity_poly.pdbx_strand_id
1 'polypeptide(L)'
;MFNLYAEYIMRNAGLEETQAGIKIAGRNINNLRYADDTTFMAESEEVLKNLLMKVKEESEKVGLKFNIQKTKIMASGPITSSQIDGEIVTDFIFLCSKIPADDDCSHEIKRLLLPGRKVFTNLDGILKSRDITYQQRSVSSKL
;
A
#
# COMPACT_ATOMS: atom_id res chain seq x y z
N MET A 1 -14.45 12.33 8.55
CA MET A 1 -14.59 11.86 9.94
C MET A 1 -13.75 10.61 10.23
N PHE A 2 -13.78 9.56 9.39
CA PHE A 2 -12.97 8.34 9.57
C PHE A 2 -11.46 8.62 9.75
N ASN A 3 -10.85 9.46 8.93
CA ASN A 3 -9.43 9.79 9.03
C ASN A 3 -9.01 10.42 10.37
N LEU A 4 -9.92 11.13 11.06
CA LEU A 4 -9.65 11.68 12.38
C LEU A 4 -9.58 10.58 13.44
N TYR A 5 -10.48 9.59 13.36
CA TYR A 5 -10.44 8.43 14.25
C TYR A 5 -9.18 7.59 13.99
N ALA A 6 -8.82 7.35 12.73
CA ALA A 6 -7.60 6.64 12.39
C ALA A 6 -6.36 7.34 12.94
N GLU A 7 -6.28 8.66 12.80
CA GLU A 7 -5.16 9.46 13.35
C GLU A 7 -5.12 9.38 14.88
N TYR A 8 -6.26 9.51 15.55
CA TYR A 8 -6.37 9.39 17.00
C TYR A 8 -5.87 8.01 17.49
N ILE A 9 -6.32 6.93 16.85
CA ILE A 9 -5.90 5.57 17.19
C ILE A 9 -4.39 5.41 17.03
N MET A 10 -3.83 5.86 15.92
CA MET A 10 -2.40 5.69 15.62
C MET A 10 -1.51 6.48 16.60
N ARG A 11 -1.91 7.68 16.99
CA ARG A 11 -1.21 8.46 18.01
C ARG A 11 -1.25 7.78 19.38
N ASN A 12 -2.43 7.33 19.80
CA ASN A 12 -2.57 6.67 21.10
C ASN A 12 -1.88 5.30 21.16
N ALA A 13 -1.78 4.60 20.04
CA ALA A 13 -0.98 3.38 19.93
C ALA A 13 0.54 3.64 19.99
N GLY A 14 0.97 4.91 20.04
CA GLY A 14 2.37 5.30 20.13
C GLY A 14 3.20 4.96 18.90
N LEU A 15 2.58 4.89 17.72
CA LEU A 15 3.23 4.50 16.48
C LEU A 15 4.27 5.52 16.00
N GLU A 16 4.12 6.79 16.35
CA GLU A 16 5.06 7.85 16.02
C GLU A 16 6.37 7.73 16.81
N GLU A 17 6.31 7.17 18.03
CA GLU A 17 7.44 7.03 18.94
C GLU A 17 8.14 5.67 18.86
N THR A 18 7.51 4.69 18.19
CA THR A 18 8.09 3.35 18.09
C THR A 18 9.20 3.30 17.06
N GLN A 19 10.33 2.71 17.43
CA GLN A 19 11.38 2.31 16.47
C GLN A 19 10.94 1.09 15.61
N ALA A 20 9.72 0.61 15.81
CA ALA A 20 9.11 -0.42 14.99
C ALA A 20 8.90 0.10 13.57
N GLY A 21 9.25 -0.69 12.57
CA GLY A 21 9.11 -0.32 11.17
C GLY A 21 10.29 -0.80 10.34
N ILE A 22 10.27 -0.48 9.07
CA ILE A 22 11.36 -0.74 8.13
C ILE A 22 12.01 0.57 7.70
N LYS A 23 13.32 0.54 7.49
CA LYS A 23 14.06 1.74 7.06
C LYS A 23 14.03 1.87 5.54
N ILE A 24 13.37 2.90 5.04
CA ILE A 24 13.33 3.23 3.60
C ILE A 24 13.93 4.63 3.41
N ALA A 25 14.99 4.73 2.63
CA ALA A 25 15.69 5.99 2.35
C ALA A 25 16.03 6.80 3.63
N GLY A 26 16.47 6.11 4.68
CA GLY A 26 16.87 6.72 5.96
C GLY A 26 15.69 7.10 6.87
N ARG A 27 14.45 6.88 6.46
CA ARG A 27 13.25 7.11 7.27
C ARG A 27 12.70 5.78 7.78
N ASN A 28 12.27 5.78 9.04
CA ASN A 28 11.58 4.62 9.61
C ASN A 28 10.10 4.68 9.25
N ILE A 29 9.60 3.66 8.56
CA ILE A 29 8.20 3.55 8.13
C ILE A 29 7.60 2.31 8.77
N ASN A 30 6.61 2.49 9.63
CA ASN A 30 5.92 1.41 10.34
C ASN A 30 4.48 1.21 9.86
N ASN A 31 3.90 2.19 9.15
CA ASN A 31 2.58 2.07 8.56
C ASN A 31 2.43 2.91 7.29
N LEU A 32 1.55 2.45 6.40
CA LEU A 32 1.03 3.20 5.26
C LEU A 32 -0.49 3.19 5.34
N ARG A 33 -1.10 4.35 5.12
CA ARG A 33 -2.56 4.52 5.24
C ARG A 33 -3.14 5.16 3.99
N TYR A 34 -4.24 4.60 3.53
CA TYR A 34 -5.05 5.18 2.47
C TYR A 34 -6.52 4.90 2.74
N ALA A 35 -7.27 5.93 3.08
CA ALA A 35 -8.66 5.83 3.51
C ALA A 35 -8.82 4.84 4.69
N ASP A 36 -9.50 3.72 4.49
CA ASP A 36 -9.69 2.63 5.44
C ASP A 36 -8.64 1.51 5.32
N ASP A 37 -7.86 1.50 4.26
CA ASP A 37 -6.77 0.55 4.09
C ASP A 37 -5.53 0.99 4.87
N THR A 38 -5.02 0.10 5.72
CA THR A 38 -3.81 0.33 6.50
C THR A 38 -2.87 -0.85 6.37
N THR A 39 -1.61 -0.59 6.01
CA THR A 39 -0.54 -1.58 6.00
C THR A 39 0.42 -1.29 7.13
N PHE A 40 0.72 -2.27 7.97
CA PHE A 40 1.74 -2.19 9.00
C PHE A 40 3.00 -2.91 8.55
N MET A 41 4.15 -2.38 8.92
CA MET A 41 5.46 -2.90 8.56
C MET A 41 6.35 -3.00 9.79
N ALA A 42 7.09 -4.09 9.89
CA ALA A 42 8.06 -4.34 10.95
C ALA A 42 9.18 -5.26 10.47
N GLU A 43 10.33 -5.20 11.11
CA GLU A 43 11.48 -6.06 10.82
C GLU A 43 11.33 -7.48 11.38
N SER A 44 10.41 -7.70 12.34
CA SER A 44 10.14 -9.02 12.92
C SER A 44 8.66 -9.24 13.20
N GLU A 45 8.27 -10.53 13.24
CA GLU A 45 6.90 -10.95 13.55
C GLU A 45 6.44 -10.48 14.93
N GLU A 46 7.32 -10.56 15.94
CA GLU A 46 7.01 -10.13 17.31
C GLU A 46 6.72 -8.63 17.40
N VAL A 47 7.52 -7.81 16.72
CA VAL A 47 7.31 -6.37 16.65
C VAL A 47 6.01 -6.04 15.94
N LEU A 48 5.71 -6.72 14.83
CA LEU A 48 4.45 -6.55 14.10
C LEU A 48 3.24 -6.92 14.96
N LYS A 49 3.31 -8.03 15.69
CA LYS A 49 2.26 -8.49 16.60
C LYS A 49 1.99 -7.45 17.69
N ASN A 50 3.03 -6.97 18.34
CA ASN A 50 2.90 -5.96 19.41
C ASN A 50 2.26 -4.67 18.88
N LEU A 51 2.65 -4.26 17.69
CA LEU A 51 2.10 -3.09 17.00
C LEU A 51 0.62 -3.27 16.69
N LEU A 52 0.24 -4.41 16.12
CA LEU A 52 -1.16 -4.74 15.84
C LEU A 52 -2.01 -4.84 17.09
N MET A 53 -1.50 -5.42 18.18
CA MET A 53 -2.22 -5.51 19.46
C MET A 53 -2.53 -4.13 20.02
N LYS A 54 -1.57 -3.21 20.02
CA LYS A 54 -1.78 -1.81 20.48
C LYS A 54 -2.84 -1.10 19.64
N VAL A 55 -2.75 -1.21 18.30
CA VAL A 55 -3.73 -0.58 17.40
C VAL A 55 -5.11 -1.20 17.58
N LYS A 56 -5.21 -2.52 17.79
CA LYS A 56 -6.47 -3.22 18.09
C LYS A 56 -7.11 -2.68 19.37
N GLU A 57 -6.35 -2.59 20.45
CA GLU A 57 -6.81 -2.04 21.74
C GLU A 57 -7.36 -0.62 21.58
N GLU A 58 -6.62 0.27 20.94
CA GLU A 58 -7.05 1.66 20.73
C GLU A 58 -8.28 1.74 19.80
N SER A 59 -8.37 0.88 18.79
CA SER A 59 -9.53 0.79 17.91
C SER A 59 -10.79 0.36 18.64
N GLU A 60 -10.68 -0.63 19.52
CA GLU A 60 -11.81 -1.14 20.30
C GLU A 60 -12.35 -0.09 21.27
N LYS A 61 -11.50 0.78 21.83
CA LYS A 61 -11.92 1.90 22.71
C LYS A 61 -12.84 2.90 21.98
N VAL A 62 -12.69 3.06 20.70
CA VAL A 62 -13.53 3.94 19.86
C VAL A 62 -14.64 3.19 19.10
N GLY A 63 -14.83 1.90 19.40
CA GLY A 63 -15.89 1.06 18.82
C GLY A 63 -15.58 0.54 17.41
N LEU A 64 -14.32 0.66 16.95
CA LEU A 64 -13.88 0.10 15.66
C LEU A 64 -13.31 -1.31 15.87
N LYS A 65 -13.64 -2.22 14.95
CA LYS A 65 -13.14 -3.60 14.98
C LYS A 65 -12.33 -3.90 13.74
N PHE A 66 -11.21 -4.59 13.93
CA PHE A 66 -10.45 -5.13 12.82
C PHE A 66 -11.25 -6.19 12.05
N ASN A 67 -11.18 -6.11 10.73
CA ASN A 67 -11.74 -7.16 9.88
C ASN A 67 -10.67 -8.24 9.62
N ILE A 68 -10.61 -9.23 10.50
CA ILE A 68 -9.64 -10.33 10.45
C ILE A 68 -9.71 -11.07 9.10
N GLN A 69 -10.91 -11.26 8.54
CA GLN A 69 -11.08 -11.94 7.25
C GLN A 69 -10.44 -11.20 6.06
N LYS A 70 -10.31 -9.86 6.17
CA LYS A 70 -9.65 -9.04 5.17
C LYS A 70 -8.17 -8.76 5.50
N THR A 71 -7.73 -9.09 6.72
CA THR A 71 -6.34 -8.88 7.14
C THR A 71 -5.45 -9.92 6.51
N LYS A 72 -4.42 -9.46 5.80
CA LYS A 72 -3.43 -10.29 5.12
C LYS A 72 -2.07 -10.08 5.79
N ILE A 73 -1.30 -11.15 5.91
CA ILE A 73 0.05 -11.14 6.48
C ILE A 73 1.01 -11.63 5.41
N MET A 74 2.04 -10.85 5.16
CA MET A 74 3.10 -11.19 4.21
C MET A 74 4.47 -11.01 4.86
N ALA A 75 5.37 -11.95 4.61
CA ALA A 75 6.76 -11.85 5.02
C ALA A 75 7.69 -12.23 3.87
N SER A 76 8.87 -11.61 3.81
CA SER A 76 9.92 -11.94 2.84
C SER A 76 10.74 -13.18 3.24
N GLY A 77 10.41 -13.84 4.35
CA GLY A 77 11.05 -15.06 4.87
C GLY A 77 10.07 -16.06 5.44
N PRO A 78 10.56 -17.23 5.90
CA PRO A 78 9.69 -18.25 6.50
C PRO A 78 9.05 -17.71 7.79
N ILE A 79 7.73 -17.74 7.84
CA ILE A 79 6.95 -17.42 9.04
C ILE A 79 6.96 -18.65 9.94
N THR A 80 7.54 -18.54 11.12
CA THR A 80 7.73 -19.65 12.06
C THR A 80 6.55 -19.86 13.01
N SER A 81 5.69 -18.87 13.19
CA SER A 81 4.49 -19.01 14.02
C SER A 81 3.36 -18.12 13.53
N SER A 82 2.16 -18.67 13.37
CA SER A 82 0.95 -17.91 13.07
C SER A 82 0.32 -17.35 14.34
N GLN A 83 1.04 -16.50 15.07
CA GLN A 83 0.51 -15.87 16.29
C GLN A 83 -0.30 -14.60 16.02
N ILE A 84 -0.40 -14.19 14.77
CA ILE A 84 -1.15 -13.02 14.35
C ILE A 84 -2.43 -13.47 13.66
N ASP A 85 -3.55 -12.91 14.07
CA ASP A 85 -4.85 -13.15 13.43
C ASP A 85 -4.85 -12.55 12.01
N GLY A 86 -4.86 -13.41 10.99
CA GLY A 86 -4.88 -13.02 9.59
C GLY A 86 -4.49 -14.16 8.66
N GLU A 87 -4.75 -13.99 7.36
CA GLU A 87 -4.37 -14.95 6.34
C GLU A 87 -2.94 -14.69 5.86
N ILE A 88 -2.09 -15.72 5.91
CA ILE A 88 -0.73 -15.65 5.37
C ILE A 88 -0.81 -15.76 3.86
N VAL A 89 -0.24 -14.77 3.16
CA VAL A 89 -0.24 -14.69 1.71
C VAL A 89 1.15 -14.48 1.15
N THR A 90 1.39 -14.95 -0.07
CA THR A 90 2.64 -14.74 -0.82
C THR A 90 2.62 -13.45 -1.64
N ASP A 91 1.46 -12.88 -1.84
CA ASP A 91 1.27 -11.60 -2.49
C ASP A 91 -0.02 -10.93 -2.01
N PHE A 92 -0.10 -9.63 -2.13
CA PHE A 92 -1.33 -8.91 -1.86
C PHE A 92 -1.47 -7.68 -2.79
N ILE A 93 -2.70 -7.19 -2.92
CA ILE A 93 -2.99 -6.01 -3.73
C ILE A 93 -3.17 -4.81 -2.79
N PHE A 94 -2.31 -3.81 -2.95
CA PHE A 94 -2.42 -2.53 -2.26
C PHE A 94 -2.50 -1.38 -3.28
N LEU A 95 -3.55 -0.58 -3.20
CA LEU A 95 -3.81 0.52 -4.13
C LEU A 95 -3.69 0.12 -5.61
N CYS A 96 -4.31 -1.01 -5.98
CA CYS A 96 -4.28 -1.59 -7.33
C CYS A 96 -2.91 -2.12 -7.79
N SER A 97 -1.88 -2.12 -6.94
CA SER A 97 -0.58 -2.70 -7.22
C SER A 97 -0.41 -4.04 -6.49
N LYS A 98 0.06 -5.05 -7.22
CA LYS A 98 0.39 -6.35 -6.66
C LYS A 98 1.78 -6.29 -6.05
N ILE A 99 1.88 -6.60 -4.76
CA ILE A 99 3.14 -6.64 -4.00
C ILE A 99 3.43 -8.11 -3.69
N PRO A 100 4.48 -8.70 -4.27
CA PRO A 100 4.90 -10.06 -3.99
C PRO A 100 5.87 -10.13 -2.80
N ALA A 101 5.91 -11.27 -2.12
CA ALA A 101 6.82 -11.53 -1.01
C ALA A 101 8.26 -11.85 -1.45
N ASP A 102 8.46 -12.20 -2.72
CA ASP A 102 9.76 -12.59 -3.30
C ASP A 102 10.57 -11.42 -3.87
N ASP A 103 10.14 -10.18 -3.62
CA ASP A 103 10.74 -8.93 -4.10
C ASP A 103 10.79 -8.79 -5.65
N ASP A 104 10.25 -9.73 -6.44
CA ASP A 104 10.21 -9.62 -7.90
C ASP A 104 9.00 -8.81 -8.40
N CYS A 105 9.12 -7.51 -8.39
CA CYS A 105 8.12 -6.58 -8.92
C CYS A 105 8.13 -6.48 -10.47
N SER A 106 8.99 -7.21 -11.18
CA SER A 106 9.15 -7.07 -12.64
C SER A 106 7.87 -7.31 -13.41
N HIS A 107 7.08 -8.30 -12.98
CA HIS A 107 5.81 -8.63 -13.61
C HIS A 107 4.77 -7.52 -13.43
N GLU A 108 4.70 -6.96 -12.24
CA GLU A 108 3.77 -5.86 -11.93
C GLU A 108 4.14 -4.57 -12.65
N ILE A 109 5.42 -4.24 -12.72
CA ILE A 109 5.92 -3.10 -13.50
C ILE A 109 5.52 -3.25 -14.97
N LYS A 110 5.72 -4.42 -15.57
CA LYS A 110 5.30 -4.70 -16.94
C LYS A 110 3.79 -4.56 -17.10
N ARG A 111 2.99 -5.08 -16.16
CA ARG A 111 1.53 -4.99 -16.16
C ARG A 111 1.05 -3.54 -16.16
N LEU A 112 1.65 -2.68 -15.35
CA LEU A 112 1.31 -1.26 -15.26
C LEU A 112 1.79 -0.44 -16.46
N LEU A 113 2.92 -0.82 -17.08
CA LEU A 113 3.45 -0.13 -18.25
C LEU A 113 2.67 -0.43 -19.53
N LEU A 114 2.08 -1.63 -19.67
CA LEU A 114 1.35 -2.03 -20.87
C LEU A 114 0.18 -1.10 -21.24
N PRO A 115 -0.73 -0.72 -20.31
CA PRO A 115 -1.79 0.24 -20.62
C PRO A 115 -1.25 1.61 -21.02
N GLY A 116 -0.22 2.10 -20.33
CA GLY A 116 0.44 3.36 -20.66
C GLY A 116 1.02 3.35 -22.08
N ARG A 117 1.73 2.30 -22.45
CA ARG A 117 2.24 2.11 -23.82
C ARG A 117 1.12 2.13 -24.86
N LYS A 118 0.01 1.44 -24.59
CA LYS A 118 -1.14 1.37 -25.51
C LYS A 118 -1.78 2.74 -25.71
N VAL A 119 -1.94 3.50 -24.63
CA VAL A 119 -2.44 4.89 -24.70
C VAL A 119 -1.48 5.77 -25.51
N PHE A 120 -0.17 5.69 -25.24
CA PHE A 120 0.84 6.46 -25.99
C PHE A 120 0.84 6.11 -27.48
N THR A 121 0.74 4.82 -27.84
CA THR A 121 0.70 4.41 -29.26
C THR A 121 -0.55 4.95 -29.96
N ASN A 122 -1.69 4.94 -29.29
CA ASN A 122 -2.93 5.51 -29.84
C ASN A 122 -2.84 7.03 -30.00
N LEU A 123 -2.25 7.74 -28.99
CA LEU A 123 -2.01 9.18 -29.05
C LEU A 123 -1.00 9.56 -30.14
N ASP A 124 0.02 8.75 -30.38
CA ASP A 124 1.03 9.02 -31.41
C ASP A 124 0.40 9.08 -32.81
N GLY A 125 -0.58 8.21 -33.12
CA GLY A 125 -1.37 8.29 -34.35
C GLY A 125 -2.15 9.60 -34.49
N ILE A 126 -2.75 10.08 -33.40
CA ILE A 126 -3.48 11.34 -33.36
C ILE A 126 -2.51 12.54 -33.48
N LEU A 127 -1.42 12.52 -32.72
CA LEU A 127 -0.42 13.60 -32.71
C LEU A 127 0.32 13.74 -34.04
N LYS A 128 0.47 12.67 -34.81
CA LYS A 128 1.09 12.66 -36.14
C LYS A 128 0.11 12.96 -37.29
N SER A 129 -1.20 12.97 -37.00
CA SER A 129 -2.19 13.30 -38.02
C SER A 129 -2.01 14.74 -38.53
N ARG A 130 -2.00 14.91 -39.86
CA ARG A 130 -1.91 16.23 -40.48
C ARG A 130 -3.18 17.05 -40.36
N ASP A 131 -4.29 16.40 -40.03
CA ASP A 131 -5.62 17.02 -39.92
C ASP A 131 -5.84 17.71 -38.57
N ILE A 132 -4.91 17.51 -37.59
CA ILE A 132 -5.01 18.09 -36.26
C ILE A 132 -4.11 19.32 -36.17
N THR A 133 -4.71 20.48 -35.89
CA THR A 133 -3.99 21.74 -35.73
C THR A 133 -3.09 21.74 -34.50
N TYR A 134 -2.06 22.60 -34.50
CA TYR A 134 -1.10 22.70 -33.40
C TYR A 134 -1.77 22.99 -32.03
N GLN A 135 -2.85 23.78 -32.03
CA GLN A 135 -3.63 24.06 -30.83
C GLN A 135 -4.33 22.82 -30.25
N GLN A 136 -4.88 21.97 -31.11
CA GLN A 136 -5.53 20.71 -30.70
C GLN A 136 -4.52 19.70 -30.14
N ARG A 137 -3.30 19.67 -30.69
CA ARG A 137 -2.20 18.83 -30.18
C ARG A 137 -1.75 19.21 -28.77
N SER A 138 -1.71 20.52 -28.48
CA SER A 138 -1.29 21.03 -27.16
C SER A 138 -2.28 20.72 -26.04
N VAL A 139 -3.56 20.55 -26.34
CA VAL A 139 -4.59 20.14 -25.37
C VAL A 139 -4.48 18.66 -25.05
N SER A 140 -4.20 17.81 -26.04
CA SER A 140 -4.03 16.37 -25.84
C SER A 140 -2.78 15.99 -25.05
N SER A 141 -1.77 16.88 -24.97
CA SER A 141 -0.54 16.63 -24.22
C SER A 141 -0.63 17.04 -22.74
N LYS A 142 -1.78 17.58 -22.29
CA LYS A 142 -2.01 18.00 -20.89
C LYS A 142 -2.95 17.07 -20.11
N LEU A 143 -3.37 15.96 -20.70
CA LEU A 143 -4.12 14.86 -20.08
C LEU A 143 -3.17 13.73 -19.70
#